data_4eb22cc4d308f7c7ec74bd8e106c756a
#
_entry.id   4eb22cc4d308f7c7ec74bd8e106c756a
#
_cell.length_a   1.000
_cell.length_b   1.000
_cell.length_c   1.000
_cell.angle_alpha   90.00
_cell.angle_beta   90.00
_cell.angle_gamma   90.00
#
_symmetry.space_group_name_H-M   'P 1'
#
loop_
_entity.id
_entity.type
_entity.pdbx_description
1 polymer ?
#
loop_
_entity_poly.entity_id
_entity_poly.type
_entity_poly.pdbx_seq_one_letter_code
_entity_poly.pdbx_strand_id
1 'polypeptide(L)'
;TATGFRDGDILLSADGVPFERYGGDMLTSIVDARQVSVLRNGQEVSVYIPEDMMERLLADSVRFASFRYPFVIDSIMPGQPAALAGLQPGDSITQLDGRNIAYFDFKEEMLNRQKAANDSTSRLLTLTYVRAGVADTVKLTTDSLYQIGVAASLQTNKLLPVVKKEYSFFASIPAGVTLGVNTLKGYVSQMKYLFSKAGAKKLGGYGSIGSIIPATWDWYQFRYMT
;
A
#
# COMPACT_ATOMS: atom_id res chain seq x y z
N THR A 1 17.33 2.10 -3.05
CA THR A 1 16.47 2.57 -4.15
C THR A 1 17.00 3.87 -4.69
N ALA A 2 16.91 4.10 -6.01
CA ALA A 2 17.41 5.30 -6.70
C ALA A 2 16.75 6.61 -6.24
N THR A 3 15.70 6.55 -5.42
CA THR A 3 14.94 7.70 -4.91
C THR A 3 15.35 8.17 -3.52
N GLY A 4 16.26 7.48 -2.83
CA GLY A 4 16.66 7.82 -1.45
C GLY A 4 15.69 7.39 -0.35
N PHE A 5 14.45 7.02 -0.67
CA PHE A 5 13.48 6.44 0.30
C PHE A 5 13.84 4.99 0.64
N ARG A 6 13.45 4.56 1.83
CA ARG A 6 13.63 3.19 2.32
C ARG A 6 12.33 2.63 2.88
N ASP A 7 12.18 1.32 2.83
CA ASP A 7 11.05 0.67 3.48
C ASP A 7 11.05 0.95 4.99
N GLY A 8 9.87 1.30 5.51
CA GLY A 8 9.69 1.69 6.88
C GLY A 8 9.87 3.19 7.16
N ASP A 9 10.22 4.02 6.15
CA ASP A 9 10.19 5.47 6.31
C ASP A 9 8.75 5.94 6.56
N ILE A 10 8.54 6.78 7.57
CA ILE A 10 7.26 7.45 7.81
C ILE A 10 7.34 8.84 7.18
N LEU A 11 6.47 9.11 6.23
CA LEU A 11 6.42 10.40 5.53
C LEU A 11 5.87 11.48 6.47
N LEU A 12 6.61 12.56 6.68
CA LEU A 12 6.24 13.64 7.58
C LEU A 12 5.75 14.90 6.84
N SER A 13 6.56 15.41 5.91
CA SER A 13 6.26 16.65 5.19
C SER A 13 6.94 16.70 3.83
N ALA A 14 6.40 17.53 2.92
CA ALA A 14 7.02 17.90 1.65
C ALA A 14 7.32 19.40 1.66
N ASP A 15 8.58 19.79 1.43
CA ASP A 15 9.07 21.20 1.49
C ASP A 15 8.60 21.95 2.77
N GLY A 16 8.54 21.23 3.92
CA GLY A 16 8.10 21.78 5.19
C GLY A 16 6.58 21.80 5.40
N VAL A 17 5.77 21.40 4.41
CA VAL A 17 4.31 21.26 4.55
C VAL A 17 3.95 19.86 5.04
N PRO A 18 3.40 19.71 6.25
CA PRO A 18 3.04 18.41 6.81
C PRO A 18 1.99 17.67 5.98
N PHE A 19 2.10 16.34 5.91
CA PHE A 19 1.05 15.51 5.33
C PHE A 19 -0.09 15.32 6.34
N GLU A 20 -1.28 15.81 6.01
CA GLU A 20 -2.46 15.63 6.88
C GLU A 20 -3.19 14.31 6.63
N ARG A 21 -3.07 13.77 5.44
CA ARG A 21 -3.78 12.55 5.02
C ARG A 21 -3.03 11.81 3.92
N TYR A 22 -3.27 10.53 3.84
CA TYR A 22 -2.84 9.72 2.71
C TYR A 22 -3.84 9.88 1.55
N GLY A 23 -3.34 10.21 0.35
CA GLY A 23 -4.17 10.38 -0.85
C GLY A 23 -3.32 10.67 -2.09
N GLY A 24 -3.99 10.84 -3.23
CA GLY A 24 -3.32 11.17 -4.49
C GLY A 24 -2.64 12.54 -4.47
N ASP A 25 -3.18 13.47 -3.70
CA ASP A 25 -2.60 14.78 -3.42
C ASP A 25 -1.26 14.69 -2.67
N MET A 26 -1.09 13.73 -1.76
CA MET A 26 0.17 13.48 -1.08
C MET A 26 1.26 13.02 -2.07
N LEU A 27 0.94 12.10 -2.97
CA LEU A 27 1.91 11.63 -3.97
C LEU A 27 2.35 12.76 -4.89
N THR A 28 1.41 13.59 -5.34
CA THR A 28 1.71 14.76 -6.16
C THR A 28 2.59 15.75 -5.39
N SER A 29 2.28 16.01 -4.11
CA SER A 29 3.09 16.88 -3.26
C SER A 29 4.51 16.36 -3.07
N ILE A 30 4.69 15.04 -2.94
CA ILE A 30 6.03 14.42 -2.84
C ILE A 30 6.82 14.62 -4.13
N VAL A 31 6.20 14.37 -5.27
CA VAL A 31 6.89 14.43 -6.57
C VAL A 31 7.22 15.85 -6.98
N ASP A 32 6.38 16.82 -6.59
CA ASP A 32 6.59 18.25 -6.88
C ASP A 32 7.55 18.94 -5.88
N ALA A 33 7.83 18.29 -4.75
CA ALA A 33 8.74 18.84 -3.73
C ALA A 33 10.21 18.76 -4.15
N ARG A 34 11.03 19.62 -3.55
CA ARG A 34 12.49 19.52 -3.63
C ARG A 34 13.04 18.52 -2.61
N GLN A 35 12.39 18.46 -1.45
CA GLN A 35 12.75 17.55 -0.38
C GLN A 35 11.53 17.06 0.39
N VAL A 36 11.62 15.84 0.90
CA VAL A 36 10.61 15.24 1.78
C VAL A 36 11.27 14.85 3.08
N SER A 37 10.69 15.31 4.20
CA SER A 37 11.10 14.87 5.54
C SER A 37 10.44 13.53 5.85
N VAL A 38 11.25 12.58 6.30
CA VAL A 38 10.80 11.25 6.71
C VAL A 38 11.34 10.92 8.10
N LEU A 39 10.58 10.16 8.88
CA LEU A 39 11.08 9.57 10.12
C LEU A 39 11.64 8.18 9.80
N ARG A 40 12.94 8.02 9.95
CA ARG A 40 13.70 6.79 9.70
C ARG A 40 14.38 6.34 10.99
N ASN A 41 14.02 5.16 11.48
CA ASN A 41 14.54 4.63 12.74
C ASN A 41 14.47 5.63 13.93
N GLY A 42 13.37 6.40 14.00
CA GLY A 42 13.17 7.40 15.05
C GLY A 42 13.90 8.74 14.84
N GLN A 43 14.62 8.92 13.74
CA GLN A 43 15.29 10.17 13.38
C GLN A 43 14.67 10.80 12.15
N GLU A 44 14.53 12.11 12.16
CA GLU A 44 14.07 12.84 10.97
C GLU A 44 15.21 12.96 9.96
N VAL A 45 14.93 12.58 8.73
CA VAL A 45 15.87 12.57 7.60
C VAL A 45 15.23 13.28 6.42
N SER A 46 15.96 14.19 5.78
CA SER A 46 15.54 14.82 4.53
C SER A 46 15.95 13.98 3.32
N VAL A 47 14.99 13.67 2.48
CA VAL A 47 15.19 12.97 1.20
C VAL A 47 14.97 13.96 0.06
N TYR A 48 16.00 14.17 -0.75
CA TYR A 48 15.92 15.04 -1.93
C TYR A 48 15.23 14.31 -3.09
N ILE A 49 14.28 15.00 -3.71
CA ILE A 49 13.47 14.45 -4.80
C ILE A 49 14.11 14.83 -6.14
N PRO A 50 14.48 13.84 -6.97
CA PRO A 50 15.00 14.14 -8.30
C PRO A 50 13.89 14.69 -9.21
N GLU A 51 14.23 15.61 -10.11
CA GLU A 51 13.28 16.26 -11.04
C GLU A 51 12.53 15.26 -11.93
N ASP A 52 13.14 14.13 -12.23
CA ASP A 52 12.57 13.05 -13.03
C ASP A 52 11.83 11.98 -12.22
N MET A 53 11.53 12.26 -10.92
CA MET A 53 10.89 11.29 -10.00
C MET A 53 9.59 10.73 -10.58
N MET A 54 8.71 11.59 -11.11
CA MET A 54 7.43 11.14 -11.68
C MET A 54 7.66 10.26 -12.92
N GLU A 55 8.62 10.59 -13.77
CA GLU A 55 8.93 9.78 -14.96
C GLU A 55 9.40 8.38 -14.56
N ARG A 56 10.25 8.27 -13.53
CA ARG A 56 10.71 6.99 -12.97
C ARG A 56 9.55 6.19 -12.39
N LEU A 57 8.69 6.80 -11.60
CA LEU A 57 7.52 6.13 -11.01
C LEU A 57 6.56 5.63 -12.10
N LEU A 58 6.36 6.42 -13.15
CA LEU A 58 5.55 6.01 -14.29
C LEU A 58 6.21 4.90 -15.12
N ALA A 59 7.52 4.91 -15.28
CA ALA A 59 8.25 3.89 -16.04
C ALA A 59 8.18 2.52 -15.35
N ASP A 60 8.44 2.48 -14.04
CA ASP A 60 8.59 1.22 -13.31
C ASP A 60 7.26 0.59 -12.91
N SER A 61 6.14 1.31 -13.02
CA SER A 61 4.80 0.86 -12.55
C SER A 61 4.77 0.38 -11.10
N VAL A 62 5.74 0.84 -10.29
CA VAL A 62 5.90 0.44 -8.90
C VAL A 62 5.03 1.33 -8.01
N ARG A 63 4.40 0.75 -7.01
CA ARG A 63 3.76 1.53 -5.95
C ARG A 63 4.85 2.23 -5.13
N PHE A 64 4.87 3.55 -5.18
CA PHE A 64 5.86 4.35 -4.46
C PHE A 64 5.66 4.29 -2.94
N ALA A 65 4.44 4.39 -2.48
CA ALA A 65 4.09 4.32 -1.07
C ALA A 65 2.77 3.59 -0.88
N SER A 66 2.66 2.82 0.18
CA SER A 66 1.44 2.13 0.57
C SER A 66 1.31 2.12 2.09
N PHE A 67 0.10 1.94 2.58
CA PHE A 67 -0.09 1.70 4.01
C PHE A 67 0.63 0.44 4.43
N ARG A 68 1.36 0.52 5.53
CA ARG A 68 1.94 -0.64 6.18
C ARG A 68 0.88 -1.24 7.11
N TYR A 69 0.04 -2.12 6.57
CA TYR A 69 -0.98 -2.80 7.35
C TYR A 69 -0.34 -3.78 8.32
N PRO A 70 -0.68 -3.73 9.62
CA PRO A 70 -0.33 -4.79 10.55
C PRO A 70 -0.86 -6.12 10.04
N PHE A 71 -0.08 -7.17 10.20
CA PHE A 71 -0.53 -8.51 9.81
C PHE A 71 -1.31 -9.15 10.97
N VAL A 72 -2.57 -8.79 11.13
CA VAL A 72 -3.47 -9.37 12.11
C VAL A 72 -4.30 -10.47 11.44
N ILE A 73 -4.31 -11.64 12.04
CA ILE A 73 -5.08 -12.79 11.55
C ILE A 73 -6.57 -12.56 11.85
N ASP A 74 -7.41 -12.57 10.81
CA ASP A 74 -8.86 -12.50 10.91
C ASP A 74 -9.47 -13.90 11.05
N SER A 75 -9.03 -14.83 10.22
CA SER A 75 -9.49 -16.22 10.25
C SER A 75 -8.40 -17.17 9.79
N ILE A 76 -8.54 -18.44 10.19
CA ILE A 76 -7.60 -19.52 9.87
C ILE A 76 -8.37 -20.69 9.27
N MET A 77 -7.85 -21.22 8.17
CA MET A 77 -8.41 -22.40 7.53
C MET A 77 -8.04 -23.66 8.32
N PRO A 78 -9.00 -24.49 8.72
CA PRO A 78 -8.74 -25.73 9.45
C PRO A 78 -7.80 -26.67 8.67
N GLY A 79 -6.89 -27.31 9.37
CA GLY A 79 -5.93 -28.26 8.78
C GLY A 79 -4.78 -27.62 7.99
N GLN A 80 -4.76 -26.31 7.86
CA GLN A 80 -3.67 -25.58 7.22
C GLN A 80 -2.49 -25.34 8.18
N PRO A 81 -1.29 -25.02 7.67
CA PRO A 81 -0.08 -24.85 8.47
C PRO A 81 -0.21 -23.95 9.69
N ALA A 82 -0.89 -22.81 9.56
CA ALA A 82 -1.11 -21.90 10.68
C ALA A 82 -1.98 -22.50 11.78
N ALA A 83 -3.04 -23.25 11.41
CA ALA A 83 -3.89 -23.96 12.38
C ALA A 83 -3.11 -25.03 13.13
N LEU A 84 -2.33 -25.84 12.39
CA LEU A 84 -1.50 -26.92 12.97
C LEU A 84 -0.41 -26.37 13.89
N ALA A 85 0.08 -25.15 13.60
CA ALA A 85 1.06 -24.46 14.42
C ALA A 85 0.46 -23.73 15.64
N GLY A 86 -0.86 -23.76 15.85
CA GLY A 86 -1.55 -23.19 17.02
C GLY A 86 -1.75 -21.68 16.96
N LEU A 87 -1.61 -21.07 15.77
CA LEU A 87 -1.99 -19.66 15.56
C LEU A 87 -3.53 -19.52 15.70
N GLN A 88 -3.98 -18.34 16.09
CA GLN A 88 -5.39 -18.05 16.36
C GLN A 88 -5.83 -16.73 15.69
N PRO A 89 -7.12 -16.56 15.39
CA PRO A 89 -7.67 -15.27 15.03
C PRO A 89 -7.34 -14.22 16.09
N GLY A 90 -6.94 -13.04 15.67
CA GLY A 90 -6.48 -11.95 16.56
C GLY A 90 -4.98 -11.91 16.79
N ASP A 91 -4.21 -12.95 16.45
CA ASP A 91 -2.76 -12.91 16.50
C ASP A 91 -2.22 -11.85 15.52
N SER A 92 -1.29 -11.04 15.98
CA SER A 92 -0.58 -10.06 15.14
C SER A 92 0.81 -10.58 14.80
N ILE A 93 1.04 -10.98 13.56
CA ILE A 93 2.35 -11.41 13.08
C ILE A 93 3.23 -10.17 12.92
N THR A 94 4.36 -10.13 13.62
CA THR A 94 5.27 -8.98 13.65
C THR A 94 6.59 -9.25 12.96
N GLN A 95 7.04 -10.52 12.94
CA GLN A 95 8.29 -10.87 12.28
C GLN A 95 8.19 -12.17 11.48
N LEU A 96 8.96 -12.22 10.40
CA LEU A 96 9.23 -13.42 9.61
C LEU A 96 10.74 -13.63 9.58
N ASP A 97 11.20 -14.80 10.04
CA ASP A 97 12.60 -15.18 10.10
C ASP A 97 13.50 -14.11 10.75
N GLY A 98 12.99 -13.49 11.84
CA GLY A 98 13.66 -12.44 12.61
C GLY A 98 13.61 -11.02 12.00
N ARG A 99 12.98 -10.83 10.84
CA ARG A 99 12.78 -9.53 10.20
C ARG A 99 11.38 -9.00 10.47
N ASN A 100 11.27 -7.73 10.87
CA ASN A 100 9.96 -7.07 11.02
C ASN A 100 9.23 -7.02 9.69
N ILE A 101 7.97 -7.43 9.70
CA ILE A 101 7.11 -7.47 8.52
C ILE A 101 5.75 -6.84 8.77
N ALA A 102 5.12 -6.41 7.68
CA ALA A 102 3.70 -6.10 7.59
C ALA A 102 3.02 -7.10 6.64
N TYR A 103 1.71 -7.02 6.53
CA TYR A 103 0.94 -7.99 5.74
C TYR A 103 1.40 -8.10 4.27
N PHE A 104 1.61 -6.95 3.62
CA PHE A 104 2.04 -6.97 2.21
C PHE A 104 3.46 -7.45 2.04
N ASP A 105 4.37 -7.14 2.99
CA ASP A 105 5.76 -7.65 2.99
C ASP A 105 5.75 -9.18 3.07
N PHE A 106 4.92 -9.75 3.95
CA PHE A 106 4.76 -11.21 4.06
C PHE A 106 4.27 -11.82 2.75
N LYS A 107 3.22 -11.24 2.16
CA LYS A 107 2.66 -11.73 0.91
C LYS A 107 3.66 -11.68 -0.25
N GLU A 108 4.43 -10.60 -0.35
CA GLU A 108 5.48 -10.44 -1.36
C GLU A 108 6.60 -11.47 -1.16
N GLU A 109 7.06 -11.65 0.08
CA GLU A 109 8.10 -12.66 0.40
C GLU A 109 7.63 -14.07 0.04
N MET A 110 6.38 -14.45 0.37
CA MET A 110 5.86 -15.77 -0.02
C MET A 110 5.77 -15.93 -1.52
N LEU A 111 5.35 -14.90 -2.24
CA LEU A 111 5.31 -14.93 -3.71
C LEU A 111 6.71 -15.05 -4.32
N ASN A 112 7.70 -14.37 -3.75
CA ASN A 112 9.09 -14.45 -4.20
C ASN A 112 9.67 -15.85 -3.95
N ARG A 113 9.40 -16.45 -2.78
CA ARG A 113 9.77 -17.84 -2.48
C ARG A 113 9.10 -18.81 -3.44
N GLN A 114 7.84 -18.62 -3.75
CA GLN A 114 7.10 -19.44 -4.72
C GLN A 114 7.70 -19.35 -6.12
N LYS A 115 8.06 -18.15 -6.60
CA LYS A 115 8.68 -17.93 -7.91
C LYS A 115 10.10 -18.51 -7.99
N ALA A 116 10.84 -18.44 -6.90
CA ALA A 116 12.17 -19.01 -6.78
C ALA A 116 12.15 -20.51 -6.45
N ALA A 117 10.95 -21.11 -6.34
CA ALA A 117 10.78 -22.47 -5.87
C ALA A 117 11.51 -23.47 -6.77
N ASN A 118 12.49 -24.10 -6.17
CA ASN A 118 13.16 -25.32 -6.63
C ASN A 118 13.23 -26.26 -5.42
N ASP A 119 13.73 -27.47 -5.59
CA ASP A 119 13.80 -28.48 -4.53
C ASP A 119 14.57 -28.03 -3.28
N SER A 120 15.36 -26.95 -3.40
CA SER A 120 16.18 -26.38 -2.30
C SER A 120 15.52 -25.21 -1.57
N THR A 121 14.37 -24.71 -2.04
CA THR A 121 13.73 -23.55 -1.41
C THR A 121 13.02 -23.95 -0.12
N SER A 122 13.47 -23.44 1.01
CA SER A 122 12.89 -23.75 2.31
C SER A 122 11.46 -23.25 2.44
N ARG A 123 10.55 -24.13 2.79
CA ARG A 123 9.16 -23.83 3.18
C ARG A 123 9.01 -23.61 4.69
N LEU A 124 10.07 -23.83 5.46
CA LEU A 124 10.08 -23.58 6.89
C LEU A 124 10.12 -22.07 7.16
N LEU A 125 9.21 -21.60 7.99
CA LEU A 125 9.10 -20.22 8.45
C LEU A 125 9.23 -20.17 9.96
N THR A 126 9.87 -19.11 10.46
CA THR A 126 9.83 -18.74 11.87
C THR A 126 9.03 -17.45 11.97
N LEU A 127 7.85 -17.52 12.58
CA LEU A 127 6.95 -16.36 12.77
C LEU A 127 6.99 -15.90 14.21
N THR A 128 7.25 -14.61 14.45
CA THR A 128 6.98 -13.99 15.76
C THR A 128 5.62 -13.31 15.69
N TYR A 129 4.77 -13.58 16.66
CA TYR A 129 3.44 -13.01 16.76
C TYR A 129 3.19 -12.47 18.15
N VAL A 130 2.23 -11.55 18.25
CA VAL A 130 1.75 -10.97 19.52
C VAL A 130 0.31 -11.42 19.72
N ARG A 131 0.05 -12.08 20.86
CA ARG A 131 -1.27 -12.50 21.32
C ARG A 131 -1.56 -11.87 22.67
N ALA A 132 -2.64 -11.11 22.77
CA ALA A 132 -3.02 -10.40 24.03
C ALA A 132 -1.85 -9.57 24.63
N GLY A 133 -1.02 -8.95 23.80
CA GLY A 133 0.12 -8.15 24.25
C GLY A 133 1.40 -8.93 24.56
N VAL A 134 1.37 -10.27 24.50
CA VAL A 134 2.54 -11.12 24.75
C VAL A 134 3.13 -11.58 23.41
N ALA A 135 4.41 -11.39 23.21
CA ALA A 135 5.12 -11.87 22.03
C ALA A 135 5.52 -13.34 22.21
N ASP A 136 5.31 -14.15 21.18
CA ASP A 136 5.72 -15.54 21.13
C ASP A 136 6.20 -15.89 19.70
N THR A 137 6.84 -17.04 19.55
CA THR A 137 7.43 -17.45 18.26
C THR A 137 7.01 -18.89 17.94
N VAL A 138 6.62 -19.09 16.69
CA VAL A 138 6.24 -20.39 16.18
C VAL A 138 6.99 -20.75 14.91
N LYS A 139 7.32 -22.01 14.74
CA LYS A 139 7.88 -22.55 13.49
C LYS A 139 6.81 -23.35 12.78
N LEU A 140 6.64 -23.10 11.50
CA LEU A 140 5.71 -23.85 10.66
C LEU A 140 6.28 -24.05 9.26
N THR A 141 5.79 -25.06 8.56
CA THR A 141 6.12 -25.32 7.17
C THR A 141 4.92 -24.95 6.31
N THR A 142 5.10 -24.09 5.31
CA THR A 142 4.04 -23.72 4.37
C THR A 142 3.58 -24.94 3.56
N ASP A 143 2.40 -24.83 2.95
CA ASP A 143 1.96 -25.81 1.94
C ASP A 143 2.82 -25.77 0.67
N SER A 144 2.45 -26.58 -0.34
CA SER A 144 3.15 -26.63 -1.63
C SER A 144 3.07 -25.34 -2.43
N LEU A 145 2.13 -24.46 -2.13
CA LEU A 145 1.92 -23.15 -2.76
C LEU A 145 2.49 -21.99 -1.94
N TYR A 146 3.30 -22.28 -0.92
CA TYR A 146 3.87 -21.29 0.01
C TYR A 146 2.80 -20.51 0.78
N GLN A 147 1.67 -21.14 1.10
CA GLN A 147 0.60 -20.55 1.89
C GLN A 147 0.60 -21.12 3.31
N ILE A 148 0.12 -20.33 4.26
CA ILE A 148 -0.03 -20.74 5.65
C ILE A 148 -1.49 -20.92 6.07
N GLY A 149 -2.44 -20.58 5.19
CA GLY A 149 -3.88 -20.80 5.40
C GLY A 149 -4.52 -19.79 6.36
N VAL A 150 -4.12 -18.51 6.27
CA VAL A 150 -4.73 -17.42 7.06
C VAL A 150 -5.37 -16.37 6.15
N ALA A 151 -6.46 -15.77 6.62
CA ALA A 151 -6.96 -14.50 6.10
C ALA A 151 -6.53 -13.37 7.04
N ALA A 152 -5.97 -12.29 6.48
CA ALA A 152 -5.59 -11.12 7.25
C ALA A 152 -6.75 -10.15 7.40
N SER A 153 -6.88 -9.53 8.56
CA SER A 153 -7.80 -8.42 8.77
C SER A 153 -7.31 -7.18 8.02
N LEU A 154 -8.10 -6.70 7.08
CA LEU A 154 -7.84 -5.46 6.34
C LEU A 154 -8.82 -4.34 6.74
N GLN A 155 -9.40 -4.44 7.94
CA GLN A 155 -10.32 -3.44 8.46
C GLN A 155 -9.55 -2.15 8.81
N THR A 156 -9.46 -1.26 7.83
CA THR A 156 -8.69 0.00 7.90
C THR A 156 -9.04 0.83 9.13
N ASN A 157 -10.32 0.90 9.47
CA ASN A 157 -10.82 1.66 10.62
C ASN A 157 -10.40 1.11 12.00
N LYS A 158 -10.01 -0.16 12.07
CA LYS A 158 -9.49 -0.79 13.30
C LYS A 158 -7.97 -0.84 13.36
N LEU A 159 -7.32 -0.89 12.21
CA LEU A 159 -5.87 -1.13 12.11
C LEU A 159 -5.06 0.15 11.91
N LEU A 160 -5.69 1.19 11.40
CA LEU A 160 -5.04 2.48 11.13
C LEU A 160 -5.71 3.59 11.94
N PRO A 161 -4.97 4.62 12.35
CA PRO A 161 -5.52 5.78 13.04
C PRO A 161 -6.35 6.61 12.06
N VAL A 162 -7.63 6.27 11.92
CA VAL A 162 -8.57 7.03 11.08
C VAL A 162 -9.15 8.17 11.91
N VAL A 163 -8.90 9.40 11.48
CA VAL A 163 -9.47 10.59 12.09
C VAL A 163 -10.75 10.96 11.35
N LYS A 164 -11.88 10.93 12.04
CA LYS A 164 -13.16 11.40 11.52
C LYS A 164 -13.25 12.91 11.76
N LYS A 165 -13.21 13.72 10.70
CA LYS A 165 -13.46 15.18 10.79
C LYS A 165 -14.97 15.41 10.70
N GLU A 166 -15.58 15.92 11.74
CA GLU A 166 -16.99 16.29 11.78
C GLU A 166 -17.13 17.82 11.67
N TYR A 167 -18.06 18.26 10.87
CA TYR A 167 -18.35 19.68 10.67
C TYR A 167 -19.80 19.96 11.03
N SER A 168 -20.06 21.10 11.69
CA SER A 168 -21.44 21.61 11.83
C SER A 168 -21.97 22.02 10.45
N PHE A 169 -23.30 22.13 10.31
CA PHE A 169 -23.93 22.47 9.04
C PHE A 169 -23.31 23.71 8.37
N PHE A 170 -23.15 24.82 9.10
CA PHE A 170 -22.55 26.03 8.54
C PHE A 170 -21.05 25.91 8.28
N ALA A 171 -20.31 25.18 9.07
CA ALA A 171 -18.88 24.94 8.85
C ALA A 171 -18.60 23.98 7.69
N SER A 172 -19.57 23.13 7.32
CA SER A 172 -19.42 22.18 6.21
C SER A 172 -19.35 22.89 4.85
N ILE A 173 -19.99 24.05 4.69
CA ILE A 173 -20.02 24.81 3.43
C ILE A 173 -18.60 25.28 3.05
N PRO A 174 -17.88 26.09 3.86
CA PRO A 174 -16.54 26.51 3.52
C PRO A 174 -15.54 25.34 3.47
N ALA A 175 -15.70 24.32 4.32
CA ALA A 175 -14.89 23.13 4.26
C ALA A 175 -15.06 22.36 2.93
N GLY A 176 -16.31 22.23 2.45
CA GLY A 176 -16.62 21.61 1.16
C GLY A 176 -16.06 22.38 -0.03
N VAL A 177 -16.20 23.72 -0.01
CA VAL A 177 -15.61 24.59 -1.05
C VAL A 177 -14.09 24.44 -1.07
N THR A 178 -13.43 24.49 0.08
CA THR A 178 -11.97 24.32 0.18
C THR A 178 -11.54 22.95 -0.33
N LEU A 179 -12.25 21.89 0.04
CA LEU A 179 -11.99 20.54 -0.45
C LEU A 179 -12.14 20.47 -1.97
N GLY A 180 -13.23 21.04 -2.52
CA GLY A 180 -13.49 21.07 -3.96
C GLY A 180 -12.38 21.80 -4.73
N VAL A 181 -11.97 22.98 -4.28
CA VAL A 181 -10.89 23.76 -4.88
C VAL A 181 -9.56 23.00 -4.83
N ASN A 182 -9.23 22.39 -3.69
CA ASN A 182 -8.00 21.61 -3.57
C ASN A 182 -8.01 20.37 -4.47
N THR A 183 -9.16 19.71 -4.59
CA THR A 183 -9.32 18.57 -5.50
C THR A 183 -9.12 19.00 -6.96
N LEU A 184 -9.72 20.10 -7.39
CA LEU A 184 -9.55 20.65 -8.73
C LEU A 184 -8.09 21.05 -9.01
N LYS A 185 -7.44 21.70 -8.06
CA LYS A 185 -6.00 22.02 -8.16
C LYS A 185 -5.16 20.74 -8.33
N GLY A 186 -5.49 19.69 -7.58
CA GLY A 186 -4.85 18.38 -7.71
C GLY A 186 -5.02 17.78 -9.11
N TYR A 187 -6.22 17.82 -9.68
CA TYR A 187 -6.47 17.35 -11.05
C TYR A 187 -5.68 18.16 -12.09
N VAL A 188 -5.69 19.49 -11.98
CA VAL A 188 -4.91 20.35 -12.90
C VAL A 188 -3.42 20.07 -12.79
N SER A 189 -2.90 19.90 -11.57
CA SER A 189 -1.49 19.53 -11.36
C SER A 189 -1.15 18.17 -11.98
N GLN A 190 -2.04 17.19 -11.87
CA GLN A 190 -1.85 15.87 -12.48
C GLN A 190 -1.87 15.92 -14.01
N MET A 191 -2.66 16.83 -14.61
CA MET A 191 -2.71 16.96 -16.07
C MET A 191 -1.34 17.30 -16.70
N LYS A 192 -0.47 18.06 -16.00
CA LYS A 192 0.88 18.34 -16.50
C LYS A 192 1.69 17.06 -16.79
N TYR A 193 1.48 16.01 -15.99
CA TYR A 193 2.16 14.73 -16.15
C TYR A 193 1.61 13.92 -17.32
N LEU A 194 0.33 14.07 -17.66
CA LEU A 194 -0.28 13.44 -18.84
C LEU A 194 0.37 13.93 -20.14
N PHE A 195 0.79 15.18 -20.16
CA PHE A 195 1.48 15.79 -21.32
C PHE A 195 2.99 15.54 -21.31
N SER A 196 3.54 14.87 -20.31
CA SER A 196 4.94 14.42 -20.33
C SER A 196 5.12 13.26 -21.32
N LYS A 197 6.36 13.06 -21.82
CA LYS A 197 6.67 11.94 -22.74
C LYS A 197 6.36 10.57 -22.13
N ALA A 198 6.55 10.40 -20.81
CA ALA A 198 6.25 9.16 -20.09
C ALA A 198 4.74 8.97 -19.88
N GLY A 199 4.02 10.04 -19.52
CA GLY A 199 2.57 10.02 -19.36
C GLY A 199 1.85 9.77 -20.67
N ALA A 200 2.26 10.41 -21.77
CA ALA A 200 1.66 10.23 -23.08
C ALA A 200 1.75 8.78 -23.59
N LYS A 201 2.82 8.04 -23.25
CA LYS A 201 2.94 6.62 -23.57
C LYS A 201 1.98 5.72 -22.77
N LYS A 202 1.57 6.16 -21.58
CA LYS A 202 0.64 5.42 -20.70
C LYS A 202 -0.81 5.86 -20.85
N LEU A 203 -1.07 6.98 -21.50
CA LEU A 203 -2.39 7.31 -21.99
C LEU A 203 -2.79 6.22 -22.99
N GLY A 204 -3.56 5.26 -22.49
CA GLY A 204 -4.20 4.29 -23.37
C GLY A 204 -5.01 5.07 -24.39
N GLY A 205 -4.68 4.93 -25.69
CA GLY A 205 -5.45 5.54 -26.75
C GLY A 205 -6.89 4.99 -26.78
N TYR A 206 -7.74 5.50 -27.66
CA TYR A 206 -9.12 5.02 -27.86
C TYR A 206 -9.24 3.50 -27.93
N GLY A 207 -8.16 2.80 -28.35
CA GLY A 207 -8.10 1.33 -28.36
C GLY A 207 -8.12 0.69 -26.96
N SER A 208 -7.50 1.29 -25.95
CA SER A 208 -7.58 0.74 -24.57
C SER A 208 -8.91 1.06 -23.90
N ILE A 209 -9.56 2.16 -24.22
CA ILE A 209 -10.95 2.43 -23.79
C ILE A 209 -11.88 1.44 -24.49
N GLY A 210 -11.68 1.19 -25.78
CA GLY A 210 -12.44 0.21 -26.55
C GLY A 210 -12.27 -1.22 -26.05
N SER A 211 -11.11 -1.60 -25.50
CA SER A 211 -10.89 -2.94 -24.95
C SER A 211 -11.61 -3.21 -23.61
N ILE A 212 -12.07 -2.16 -22.94
CA ILE A 212 -12.89 -2.29 -21.71
C ILE A 212 -14.35 -2.57 -22.05
N ILE A 213 -14.77 -2.17 -23.27
CA ILE A 213 -16.14 -2.39 -23.74
C ILE A 213 -16.23 -3.85 -24.26
N PRO A 214 -17.14 -4.68 -23.72
CA PRO A 214 -17.29 -6.05 -24.20
C PRO A 214 -17.66 -6.07 -25.69
N ALA A 215 -17.13 -7.05 -26.43
CA ALA A 215 -17.36 -7.19 -27.87
C ALA A 215 -18.84 -7.39 -28.25
N THR A 216 -19.65 -7.86 -27.30
CA THR A 216 -21.10 -7.96 -27.39
C THR A 216 -21.72 -7.00 -26.38
N TRP A 217 -22.71 -6.20 -26.82
CA TRP A 217 -23.40 -5.27 -25.97
C TRP A 217 -24.18 -6.01 -24.88
N ASP A 218 -23.81 -5.76 -23.61
CA ASP A 218 -24.52 -6.33 -22.45
C ASP A 218 -24.90 -5.18 -21.49
N TRP A 219 -26.20 -4.96 -21.37
CA TRP A 219 -26.79 -3.95 -20.49
C TRP A 219 -26.42 -4.15 -19.02
N TYR A 220 -26.23 -5.39 -18.59
CA TYR A 220 -25.88 -5.73 -17.23
C TYR A 220 -24.45 -5.28 -16.91
N GLN A 221 -23.50 -5.56 -17.80
CA GLN A 221 -22.10 -5.12 -17.64
C GLN A 221 -21.97 -3.60 -17.80
N PHE A 222 -22.68 -2.98 -18.74
CA PHE A 222 -22.67 -1.54 -18.93
C PHE A 222 -23.12 -0.79 -17.67
N ARG A 223 -24.15 -1.27 -16.98
CA ARG A 223 -24.65 -0.69 -15.74
C ARG A 223 -23.65 -0.76 -14.57
N TYR A 224 -22.69 -1.69 -14.59
CA TYR A 224 -21.64 -1.78 -13.58
C TYR A 224 -20.39 -0.97 -13.94
N MET A 225 -20.25 -0.49 -15.18
CA MET A 225 -19.13 0.33 -15.66
C MET A 225 -19.41 1.85 -15.54
N THR A 226 -20.66 2.24 -15.40
CA THR A 226 -21.11 3.63 -15.24
C THR A 226 -21.54 3.93 -13.82
#